data_c3290ed3f87de897bc8b0f88532bd274
#
_entry.id   c3290ed3f87de897bc8b0f88532bd274
#
_cell.length_a   1.000
_cell.length_b   1.000
_cell.length_c   1.000
_cell.angle_alpha   90.00
_cell.angle_beta   90.00
_cell.angle_gamma   90.00
#
_symmetry.space_group_name_H-M   'P 1'
#
loop_
_entity.id
_entity.type
_entity.pdbx_description
1 polymer ?
#
loop_
_entity_poly.entity_id
_entity_poly.type
_entity_poly.pdbx_seq_one_letter_code
_entity_poly.pdbx_strand_id
1 'polypeptide(L)'
;MRARKKKNTSERLKRHSCYIADKISPSQRPLFVEIGCGKGKFACGVAEKNDCDFYALEKVEDVAVMAIEKASSLGLDNLKFVLADAEDLQNLCSPGIVDVIYLNFSDPWPRNKNAKRRLTYRGFVKIYMRLLKPGGVIQFKTDNKKLFDFSVKEFLACGLDLFDYTENLHESGIYNEEMTEYEQRFRISVNQYIMLKQKRGKK
;
A
#
# COMPACT_ATOMS: atom_id res chain seq x y z
N MET A 1 16.35 12.45 4.30
CA MET A 1 16.17 13.45 5.39
C MET A 1 15.61 12.70 6.59
N ARG A 2 16.32 12.66 7.73
CA ARG A 2 15.85 11.94 8.93
C ARG A 2 14.75 12.78 9.57
N ALA A 3 13.52 12.28 9.64
CA ALA A 3 12.43 12.98 10.31
C ALA A 3 12.81 13.25 11.78
N ARG A 4 12.70 14.50 12.23
CA ARG A 4 12.87 14.82 13.66
C ARG A 4 11.76 14.13 14.43
N LYS A 5 12.12 13.36 15.46
CA LYS A 5 11.16 12.75 16.39
C LYS A 5 10.23 13.84 16.95
N LYS A 6 8.95 13.77 16.65
CA LYS A 6 7.96 14.74 17.15
C LYS A 6 7.77 14.53 18.64
N LYS A 7 7.66 15.63 19.41
CA LYS A 7 7.30 15.53 20.83
C LYS A 7 5.91 14.88 20.95
N ASN A 8 5.76 13.95 21.87
CA ASN A 8 4.50 13.28 22.26
C ASN A 8 3.90 12.28 21.26
N THR A 9 4.66 11.73 20.29
CA THR A 9 4.14 10.69 19.36
C THR A 9 3.59 9.49 20.13
N SER A 10 4.28 8.98 21.13
CA SER A 10 3.84 7.82 21.93
C SER A 10 2.52 8.08 22.70
N GLU A 11 2.31 9.28 23.24
CA GLU A 11 1.05 9.66 23.88
C GLU A 11 -0.12 9.73 22.89
N ARG A 12 0.14 10.32 21.71
CA ARG A 12 -0.85 10.42 20.62
C ARG A 12 -1.26 9.04 20.13
N LEU A 13 -0.30 8.12 19.92
CA LEU A 13 -0.58 6.73 19.56
C LEU A 13 -1.40 6.02 20.64
N LYS A 14 -1.08 6.21 21.92
CA LYS A 14 -1.85 5.63 23.03
C LYS A 14 -3.31 6.08 23.04
N ARG A 15 -3.58 7.37 22.77
CA ARG A 15 -4.97 7.91 22.71
C ARG A 15 -5.82 7.26 21.62
N HIS A 16 -5.19 6.83 20.54
CA HIS A 16 -5.84 6.24 19.39
C HIS A 16 -5.52 4.75 19.23
N SER A 17 -5.19 4.05 20.33
CA SER A 17 -4.76 2.65 20.30
C SER A 17 -5.78 1.70 19.67
N CYS A 18 -7.08 2.03 19.70
CA CYS A 18 -8.13 1.25 19.03
C CYS A 18 -7.98 1.18 17.50
N TYR A 19 -7.23 2.11 16.89
CA TYR A 19 -6.90 2.11 15.47
C TYR A 19 -5.63 1.32 15.15
N ILE A 20 -4.86 0.88 16.14
CA ILE A 20 -3.61 0.15 15.95
C ILE A 20 -3.86 -1.35 16.08
N ALA A 21 -3.34 -2.11 15.14
CA ALA A 21 -3.41 -3.56 15.15
C ALA A 21 -1.99 -4.15 15.13
N ASP A 22 -1.80 -5.22 15.90
CA ASP A 22 -0.53 -5.96 15.92
C ASP A 22 -0.37 -6.88 14.71
N LYS A 23 -1.49 -7.29 14.10
CA LYS A 23 -1.56 -8.20 12.95
C LYS A 23 -2.71 -7.84 12.02
N ILE A 24 -2.60 -8.28 10.77
CA ILE A 24 -3.67 -8.24 9.77
C ILE A 24 -4.51 -9.49 9.93
N SER A 25 -5.76 -9.33 10.31
CA SER A 25 -6.69 -10.43 10.59
C SER A 25 -7.60 -10.74 9.41
N PRO A 26 -8.04 -11.99 9.23
CA PRO A 26 -9.07 -12.32 8.25
C PRO A 26 -10.36 -11.53 8.47
N SER A 27 -11.08 -11.24 7.39
CA SER A 27 -12.31 -10.48 7.40
C SER A 27 -13.41 -11.20 6.60
N GLN A 28 -14.68 -10.93 6.96
CA GLN A 28 -15.85 -11.31 6.17
C GLN A 28 -16.08 -10.35 4.98
N ARG A 29 -15.61 -9.11 5.10
CA ARG A 29 -15.60 -8.11 4.02
C ARG A 29 -14.33 -8.25 3.17
N PRO A 30 -14.29 -7.65 1.97
CA PRO A 30 -13.04 -7.54 1.21
C PRO A 30 -11.94 -6.92 2.07
N LEU A 31 -10.76 -7.52 2.07
CA LEU A 31 -9.62 -7.11 2.88
C LEU A 31 -8.57 -6.40 2.01
N PHE A 32 -8.35 -5.13 2.30
CA PHE A 32 -7.42 -4.27 1.58
C PHE A 32 -6.22 -3.92 2.44
N VAL A 33 -5.04 -3.85 1.81
CA VAL A 33 -3.79 -3.53 2.51
C VAL A 33 -3.01 -2.48 1.73
N GLU A 34 -2.68 -1.34 2.34
CA GLU A 34 -1.74 -0.37 1.77
C GLU A 34 -0.38 -0.49 2.47
N ILE A 35 0.70 -0.56 1.69
CA ILE A 35 2.06 -0.67 2.20
C ILE A 35 2.78 0.66 2.04
N GLY A 36 3.11 1.31 3.16
CA GLY A 36 3.68 2.65 3.19
C GLY A 36 2.61 3.73 3.05
N CYS A 37 1.59 3.70 3.89
CA CYS A 37 0.43 4.60 3.78
C CYS A 37 0.74 6.08 4.06
N GLY A 38 1.91 6.39 4.57
CA GLY A 38 2.30 7.76 4.86
C GLY A 38 1.35 8.42 5.86
N LYS A 39 0.74 9.56 5.46
CA LYS A 39 -0.21 10.31 6.29
C LYS A 39 -1.67 9.83 6.14
N GLY A 40 -1.89 8.72 5.46
CA GLY A 40 -3.13 7.96 5.45
C GLY A 40 -4.27 8.54 4.61
N LYS A 41 -4.03 9.53 3.74
CA LYS A 41 -5.11 10.11 2.94
C LYS A 41 -5.77 9.06 2.04
N PHE A 42 -4.97 8.28 1.31
CA PHE A 42 -5.47 7.23 0.43
C PHE A 42 -6.25 6.18 1.22
N ALA A 43 -5.63 5.62 2.28
CA ALA A 43 -6.28 4.61 3.13
C ALA A 43 -7.61 5.11 3.71
N CYS A 44 -7.65 6.34 4.25
CA CYS A 44 -8.88 6.93 4.78
C CYS A 44 -9.95 7.10 3.69
N GLY A 45 -9.57 7.63 2.52
CA GLY A 45 -10.54 7.85 1.44
C GLY A 45 -11.11 6.57 0.86
N VAL A 46 -10.30 5.51 0.74
CA VAL A 46 -10.79 4.19 0.30
C VAL A 46 -11.67 3.55 1.36
N ALA A 47 -11.26 3.58 2.64
CA ALA A 47 -12.04 3.00 3.73
C ALA A 47 -13.40 3.70 3.93
N GLU A 48 -13.46 5.02 3.72
CA GLU A 48 -14.70 5.81 3.83
C GLU A 48 -15.71 5.46 2.73
N LYS A 49 -15.24 5.13 1.52
CA LYS A 49 -16.09 4.94 0.35
C LYS A 49 -16.48 3.49 0.06
N ASN A 50 -15.82 2.54 0.71
CA ASN A 50 -15.95 1.12 0.39
C ASN A 50 -16.35 0.29 1.62
N ASP A 51 -17.22 -0.69 1.42
CA ASP A 51 -17.52 -1.71 2.44
C ASP A 51 -16.41 -2.77 2.45
N CYS A 52 -15.29 -2.42 3.09
CA CYS A 52 -14.10 -3.26 3.20
C CYS A 52 -13.50 -3.13 4.59
N ASP A 53 -12.65 -4.08 5.00
CA ASP A 53 -11.69 -3.89 6.07
C ASP A 53 -10.35 -3.48 5.48
N PHE A 54 -9.80 -2.38 5.97
CA PHE A 54 -8.58 -1.80 5.44
C PHE A 54 -7.46 -1.83 6.49
N TYR A 55 -6.29 -2.33 6.12
CA TYR A 55 -5.08 -2.23 6.94
C TYR A 55 -4.03 -1.38 6.24
N ALA A 56 -3.54 -0.36 6.94
CA ALA A 56 -2.53 0.57 6.44
C ALA A 56 -1.21 0.36 7.19
N LEU A 57 -0.15 -0.03 6.47
CA LEU A 57 1.17 -0.27 7.04
C LEU A 57 2.04 0.98 6.92
N GLU A 58 2.65 1.41 8.01
CA GLU A 58 3.66 2.49 8.04
C GLU A 58 4.68 2.22 9.14
N LYS A 59 5.96 2.31 8.79
CA LYS A 59 7.06 2.05 9.74
C LYS A 59 7.50 3.25 10.56
N VAL A 60 7.17 4.47 10.09
CA VAL A 60 7.57 5.71 10.74
C VAL A 60 6.44 6.19 11.64
N GLU A 61 6.55 5.93 12.95
CA GLU A 61 5.52 6.28 13.94
C GLU A 61 5.10 7.76 13.87
N ASP A 62 6.04 8.69 13.66
CA ASP A 62 5.76 10.13 13.54
C ASP A 62 4.91 10.49 12.31
N VAL A 63 4.87 9.61 11.32
CA VAL A 63 4.03 9.74 10.14
C VAL A 63 2.72 9.01 10.35
N ALA A 64 2.77 7.77 10.83
CA ALA A 64 1.61 6.93 11.08
C ALA A 64 0.62 7.59 12.06
N VAL A 65 1.10 8.27 13.11
CA VAL A 65 0.23 8.97 14.06
C VAL A 65 -0.67 10.01 13.40
N MET A 66 -0.19 10.66 12.32
CA MET A 66 -1.01 11.63 11.57
C MET A 66 -2.12 10.94 10.77
N ALA A 67 -1.83 9.74 10.25
CA ALA A 67 -2.81 8.91 9.54
C ALA A 67 -3.87 8.39 10.51
N ILE A 68 -3.45 7.92 11.68
CA ILE A 68 -4.32 7.41 12.74
C ILE A 68 -5.27 8.51 13.26
N GLU A 69 -4.76 9.71 13.53
CA GLU A 69 -5.60 10.84 13.94
C GLU A 69 -6.61 11.24 12.88
N LYS A 70 -6.23 11.19 11.60
CA LYS A 70 -7.14 11.44 10.49
C LYS A 70 -8.27 10.40 10.46
N ALA A 71 -7.96 9.10 10.54
CA ALA A 71 -8.95 8.03 10.59
C ALA A 71 -9.89 8.19 11.79
N SER A 72 -9.34 8.53 12.96
CA SER A 72 -10.10 8.80 14.18
C SER A 72 -11.04 10.00 14.02
N SER A 73 -10.59 11.09 13.39
CA SER A 73 -11.42 12.28 13.15
C SER A 73 -12.58 12.03 12.16
N LEU A 74 -12.41 11.04 11.28
CA LEU A 74 -13.44 10.60 10.33
C LEU A 74 -14.34 9.48 10.89
N GLY A 75 -14.01 8.94 12.08
CA GLY A 75 -14.79 7.87 12.70
C GLY A 75 -14.72 6.53 11.95
N LEU A 76 -13.61 6.25 11.23
CA LEU A 76 -13.47 5.05 10.41
C LEU A 76 -13.15 3.82 11.29
N ASP A 77 -14.13 2.99 11.57
CA ASP A 77 -13.96 1.76 12.36
C ASP A 77 -13.40 0.59 11.55
N ASN A 78 -13.55 0.63 10.22
CA ASN A 78 -13.08 -0.37 9.25
C ASN A 78 -11.61 -0.16 8.81
N LEU A 79 -10.90 0.84 9.36
CA LEU A 79 -9.49 1.11 9.05
C LEU A 79 -8.61 0.89 10.28
N LYS A 80 -7.59 0.03 10.14
CA LYS A 80 -6.58 -0.21 11.17
C LYS A 80 -5.18 0.06 10.63
N PHE A 81 -4.26 0.43 11.52
CA PHE A 81 -2.87 0.72 11.19
C PHE A 81 -1.95 -0.31 11.84
N VAL A 82 -0.95 -0.75 11.08
CA VAL A 82 0.10 -1.66 11.56
C VAL A 82 1.43 -0.90 11.51
N LEU A 83 2.04 -0.71 12.69
CA LEU A 83 3.29 0.03 12.85
C LEU A 83 4.48 -0.91 12.64
N ALA A 84 4.81 -1.21 11.37
CA ALA A 84 5.83 -2.19 11.02
C ALA A 84 6.51 -1.89 9.69
N ASP A 85 7.65 -2.55 9.42
CA ASP A 85 8.28 -2.54 8.10
C ASP A 85 7.59 -3.57 7.18
N ALA A 86 7.64 -3.30 5.87
CA ALA A 86 7.12 -4.23 4.86
C ALA A 86 7.81 -5.62 4.88
N GLU A 87 9.03 -5.69 5.40
CA GLU A 87 9.76 -6.95 5.59
C GLU A 87 9.08 -7.89 6.59
N ASP A 88 8.31 -7.34 7.53
CA ASP A 88 7.62 -8.09 8.58
C ASP A 88 6.26 -8.67 8.13
N LEU A 89 5.74 -8.25 6.98
CA LEU A 89 4.40 -8.61 6.47
C LEU A 89 4.10 -10.11 6.51
N GLN A 90 5.09 -10.95 6.21
CA GLN A 90 4.92 -12.41 6.22
C GLN A 90 4.60 -12.98 7.62
N ASN A 91 4.96 -12.26 8.68
CA ASN A 91 4.71 -12.62 10.08
C ASN A 91 3.45 -11.96 10.63
N LEU A 92 3.02 -10.87 10.01
CA LEU A 92 1.90 -10.02 10.42
C LEU A 92 0.58 -10.38 9.74
N CYS A 93 0.63 -11.11 8.63
CA CYS A 93 -0.54 -11.43 7.82
C CYS A 93 -0.54 -12.91 7.41
N SER A 94 -1.66 -13.58 7.61
CA SER A 94 -1.84 -14.96 7.17
C SER A 94 -1.89 -15.07 5.64
N PRO A 95 -1.44 -16.20 5.06
CA PRO A 95 -1.54 -16.42 3.63
C PRO A 95 -2.99 -16.46 3.14
N GLY A 96 -3.22 -15.96 1.92
CA GLY A 96 -4.47 -16.14 1.18
C GLY A 96 -5.67 -15.40 1.76
N ILE A 97 -5.47 -14.28 2.48
CA ILE A 97 -6.58 -13.53 3.09
C ILE A 97 -6.81 -12.14 2.47
N VAL A 98 -5.87 -11.61 1.69
CA VAL A 98 -5.92 -10.24 1.16
C VAL A 98 -6.55 -10.21 -0.23
N ASP A 99 -7.50 -9.32 -0.46
CA ASP A 99 -8.12 -9.11 -1.77
C ASP A 99 -7.32 -8.11 -2.62
N VAL A 100 -6.86 -7.00 -2.02
CA VAL A 100 -6.12 -5.96 -2.74
C VAL A 100 -4.92 -5.48 -1.92
N ILE A 101 -3.76 -5.38 -2.58
CA ILE A 101 -2.56 -4.73 -2.03
C ILE A 101 -2.28 -3.46 -2.83
N TYR A 102 -2.14 -2.33 -2.14
CA TYR A 102 -1.80 -1.04 -2.71
C TYR A 102 -0.34 -0.68 -2.44
N LEU A 103 0.36 -0.27 -3.49
CA LEU A 103 1.72 0.25 -3.46
C LEU A 103 1.72 1.63 -4.12
N ASN A 104 1.58 2.68 -3.32
CA ASN A 104 1.44 4.04 -3.81
C ASN A 104 2.72 4.84 -3.55
N PHE A 105 3.38 5.34 -4.62
CA PHE A 105 4.53 6.26 -4.57
C PHE A 105 5.64 5.84 -3.60
N SER A 106 5.95 4.57 -3.58
CA SER A 106 7.04 4.02 -2.77
C SER A 106 8.40 4.56 -3.20
N ASP A 107 9.37 4.55 -2.27
CA ASP A 107 10.73 5.02 -2.51
C ASP A 107 11.39 4.32 -3.71
N PRO A 108 11.90 5.08 -4.71
CA PRO A 108 12.43 4.50 -5.94
C PRO A 108 13.83 3.87 -5.78
N TRP A 109 14.55 4.17 -4.68
CA TRP A 109 15.91 3.68 -4.45
C TRP A 109 16.77 3.66 -5.73
N PRO A 110 17.20 4.84 -6.24
CA PRO A 110 17.70 4.98 -7.61
C PRO A 110 18.98 4.20 -7.91
N ARG A 111 19.79 3.89 -6.88
CA ARG A 111 21.03 3.12 -7.05
C ARG A 111 20.73 1.62 -7.17
N ASN A 112 21.32 0.95 -8.17
CA ASN A 112 21.10 -0.49 -8.41
C ASN A 112 21.44 -1.38 -7.21
N LYS A 113 22.46 -1.05 -6.42
CA LYS A 113 22.80 -1.77 -5.19
C LYS A 113 21.68 -1.78 -4.15
N ASN A 114 20.75 -0.84 -4.23
CA ASN A 114 19.61 -0.71 -3.34
C ASN A 114 18.31 -1.30 -3.94
N ALA A 115 18.36 -1.95 -5.10
CA ALA A 115 17.16 -2.46 -5.77
C ALA A 115 16.32 -3.39 -4.87
N LYS A 116 16.97 -4.17 -4.01
CA LYS A 116 16.30 -5.07 -3.05
C LYS A 116 15.44 -4.34 -2.01
N ARG A 117 15.61 -3.03 -1.83
CA ARG A 117 14.83 -2.19 -0.90
C ARG A 117 13.54 -1.65 -1.53
N ARG A 118 13.38 -1.76 -2.84
CA ARG A 118 12.16 -1.34 -3.54
C ARG A 118 11.01 -2.27 -3.15
N LEU A 119 9.88 -1.73 -2.78
CA LEU A 119 8.69 -2.53 -2.44
C LEU A 119 8.18 -3.40 -3.60
N THR A 120 8.59 -3.10 -4.82
CA THR A 120 8.30 -3.88 -6.03
C THR A 120 9.39 -4.88 -6.41
N TYR A 121 10.45 -5.04 -5.59
CA TYR A 121 11.44 -6.07 -5.82
C TYR A 121 10.83 -7.47 -5.62
N ARG A 122 11.24 -8.43 -6.43
CA ARG A 122 10.72 -9.83 -6.43
C ARG A 122 10.62 -10.49 -5.05
N GLY A 123 11.50 -10.12 -4.11
CA GLY A 123 11.42 -10.60 -2.73
C GLY A 123 10.09 -10.22 -2.06
N PHE A 124 9.72 -8.94 -2.14
CA PHE A 124 8.45 -8.45 -1.63
C PHE A 124 7.27 -8.96 -2.46
N VAL A 125 7.39 -8.97 -3.79
CA VAL A 125 6.31 -9.46 -4.68
C VAL A 125 5.91 -10.89 -4.32
N LYS A 126 6.87 -11.77 -4.02
CA LYS A 126 6.60 -13.15 -3.57
C LYS A 126 5.84 -13.18 -2.24
N ILE A 127 6.15 -12.27 -1.31
CA ILE A 127 5.40 -12.12 -0.06
C ILE A 127 3.95 -11.72 -0.39
N TYR A 128 3.75 -10.71 -1.21
CA TYR A 128 2.41 -10.25 -1.60
C TYR A 128 1.58 -11.35 -2.27
N MET A 129 2.17 -12.09 -3.20
CA MET A 129 1.50 -13.23 -3.86
C MET A 129 1.04 -14.31 -2.87
N ARG A 130 1.80 -14.53 -1.80
CA ARG A 130 1.42 -15.47 -0.74
C ARG A 130 0.24 -14.94 0.08
N LEU A 131 0.18 -13.64 0.33
CA LEU A 131 -0.87 -13.01 1.14
C LEU A 131 -2.20 -12.87 0.39
N LEU A 132 -2.13 -12.71 -0.94
CA LEU A 132 -3.31 -12.53 -1.78
C LEU A 132 -4.17 -13.80 -1.83
N LYS A 133 -5.49 -13.60 -1.79
CA LYS A 133 -6.48 -14.62 -2.15
C LYS A 133 -6.30 -15.04 -3.62
N PRO A 134 -6.80 -16.23 -4.01
CA PRO A 134 -6.95 -16.56 -5.43
C PRO A 134 -7.76 -15.49 -6.16
N GLY A 135 -7.14 -14.82 -7.12
CA GLY A 135 -7.75 -13.71 -7.86
C GLY A 135 -7.59 -12.34 -7.22
N GLY A 136 -6.90 -12.24 -6.07
CA GLY A 136 -6.51 -10.97 -5.49
C GLY A 136 -5.54 -10.19 -6.35
N VAL A 137 -5.47 -8.88 -6.15
CA VAL A 137 -4.76 -7.97 -7.03
C VAL A 137 -3.72 -7.12 -6.30
N ILE A 138 -2.68 -6.70 -7.03
CA ILE A 138 -1.75 -5.65 -6.60
C ILE A 138 -2.02 -4.43 -7.47
N GLN A 139 -2.25 -3.28 -6.85
CA GLN A 139 -2.28 -1.99 -7.51
C GLN A 139 -1.00 -1.22 -7.21
N PHE A 140 -0.33 -0.74 -8.24
CA PHE A 140 0.91 0.01 -8.11
C PHE A 140 0.83 1.33 -8.84
N LYS A 141 1.13 2.44 -8.12
CA LYS A 141 1.22 3.80 -8.66
C LYS A 141 2.59 4.40 -8.38
N THR A 142 3.16 5.08 -9.36
CA THR A 142 4.40 5.84 -9.20
C THR A 142 4.50 6.94 -10.26
N ASP A 143 5.21 8.02 -9.93
CA ASP A 143 5.62 9.08 -10.87
C ASP A 143 7.05 8.84 -11.41
N ASN A 144 7.71 7.80 -10.97
CA ASN A 144 9.09 7.48 -11.34
C ASN A 144 9.14 6.42 -12.45
N LYS A 145 9.33 6.85 -13.69
CA LYS A 145 9.42 5.97 -14.87
C LYS A 145 10.42 4.82 -14.70
N LYS A 146 11.60 5.09 -14.11
CA LYS A 146 12.61 4.05 -13.90
C LYS A 146 12.17 2.99 -12.89
N LEU A 147 11.48 3.41 -11.82
CA LEU A 147 10.89 2.48 -10.86
C LEU A 147 9.77 1.68 -11.52
N PHE A 148 8.93 2.33 -12.33
CA PHE A 148 7.84 1.67 -13.03
C PHE A 148 8.34 0.56 -13.96
N ASP A 149 9.29 0.89 -14.86
CA ASP A 149 9.87 -0.07 -15.79
C ASP A 149 10.56 -1.26 -15.07
N PHE A 150 11.22 -0.98 -13.95
CA PHE A 150 11.78 -2.01 -13.08
C PHE A 150 10.67 -2.89 -12.49
N SER A 151 9.62 -2.28 -11.96
CA SER A 151 8.53 -2.97 -11.28
C SER A 151 7.77 -3.91 -12.20
N VAL A 152 7.47 -3.47 -13.43
CA VAL A 152 6.85 -4.31 -14.46
C VAL A 152 7.66 -5.58 -14.69
N LYS A 153 8.99 -5.45 -14.83
CA LYS A 153 9.89 -6.61 -15.04
C LYS A 153 9.87 -7.58 -13.85
N GLU A 154 9.87 -7.04 -12.62
CA GLU A 154 9.84 -7.87 -11.41
C GLU A 154 8.51 -8.60 -11.25
N PHE A 155 7.40 -7.92 -11.52
CA PHE A 155 6.05 -8.50 -11.45
C PHE A 155 5.88 -9.64 -12.47
N LEU A 156 6.24 -9.39 -13.73
CA LEU A 156 6.19 -10.42 -14.78
C LEU A 156 7.12 -11.61 -14.48
N ALA A 157 8.32 -11.34 -13.97
CA ALA A 157 9.26 -12.40 -13.56
C ALA A 157 8.74 -13.25 -12.40
N CYS A 158 7.84 -12.72 -11.57
CA CYS A 158 7.15 -13.46 -10.51
C CYS A 158 5.89 -14.19 -11.01
N GLY A 159 5.52 -14.06 -12.30
CA GLY A 159 4.36 -14.75 -12.87
C GLY A 159 3.02 -14.04 -12.65
N LEU A 160 3.03 -12.75 -12.35
CA LEU A 160 1.81 -11.94 -12.33
C LEU A 160 1.40 -11.55 -13.74
N ASP A 161 0.10 -11.49 -14.01
CA ASP A 161 -0.47 -10.96 -15.24
C ASP A 161 -0.85 -9.49 -15.07
N LEU A 162 -0.51 -8.69 -16.08
CA LEU A 162 -0.94 -7.29 -16.20
C LEU A 162 -2.33 -7.28 -16.84
N PHE A 163 -3.30 -6.58 -16.27
CA PHE A 163 -4.61 -6.47 -16.89
C PHE A 163 -5.09 -5.01 -17.05
N ASP A 164 -4.57 -4.07 -16.27
CA ASP A 164 -4.74 -2.64 -16.50
C ASP A 164 -3.38 -1.95 -16.42
N TYR A 165 -3.08 -1.15 -17.41
CA TYR A 165 -1.80 -0.46 -17.53
C TYR A 165 -1.99 0.90 -18.16
N THR A 166 -1.35 1.92 -17.58
CA THR A 166 -1.23 3.23 -18.20
C THR A 166 0.04 3.96 -17.75
N GLU A 167 0.61 4.75 -18.64
CA GLU A 167 1.69 5.68 -18.32
C GLU A 167 1.16 7.05 -17.89
N ASN A 168 -0.14 7.32 -18.04
CA ASN A 168 -0.81 8.52 -17.58
C ASN A 168 -2.19 8.20 -17.01
N LEU A 169 -2.24 7.95 -15.69
CA LEU A 169 -3.47 7.54 -15.02
C LEU A 169 -4.59 8.58 -15.13
N HIS A 170 -4.25 9.86 -15.03
CA HIS A 170 -5.26 10.94 -15.02
C HIS A 170 -5.96 11.15 -16.37
N GLU A 171 -5.33 10.76 -17.47
CA GLU A 171 -5.90 10.87 -18.82
C GLU A 171 -6.42 9.53 -19.37
N SER A 172 -6.15 8.44 -18.68
CA SER A 172 -6.42 7.09 -19.19
C SER A 172 -7.88 6.65 -19.14
N GLY A 173 -8.72 7.34 -18.37
CA GLY A 173 -10.07 6.89 -18.04
C GLY A 173 -10.13 5.67 -17.11
N ILE A 174 -9.00 5.12 -16.69
CA ILE A 174 -8.94 4.07 -15.67
C ILE A 174 -9.42 4.65 -14.34
N TYR A 175 -10.34 3.93 -13.69
CA TYR A 175 -10.86 4.35 -12.39
C TYR A 175 -9.73 4.43 -11.35
N ASN A 176 -9.63 5.57 -10.68
CA ASN A 176 -8.73 5.81 -9.58
C ASN A 176 -9.56 6.01 -8.31
N GLU A 177 -9.52 5.04 -7.40
CA GLU A 177 -10.34 5.02 -6.18
C GLU A 177 -10.14 6.27 -5.33
N GLU A 178 -8.89 6.69 -5.14
CA GLU A 178 -8.55 7.84 -4.32
C GLU A 178 -7.15 8.37 -4.67
N MET A 179 -6.93 9.67 -4.40
CA MET A 179 -5.62 10.31 -4.52
C MET A 179 -4.87 10.30 -3.19
N THR A 180 -3.55 10.06 -3.25
CA THR A 180 -2.66 10.23 -2.10
C THR A 180 -2.41 11.72 -1.80
N GLU A 181 -1.87 12.05 -0.61
CA GLU A 181 -1.37 13.41 -0.33
C GLU A 181 -0.28 13.82 -1.32
N TYR A 182 0.54 12.87 -1.76
CA TYR A 182 1.62 13.12 -2.70
C TYR A 182 1.07 13.54 -4.06
N GLU A 183 0.10 12.83 -4.62
CA GLU A 183 -0.57 13.19 -5.89
C GLU A 183 -1.19 14.59 -5.83
N GLN A 184 -1.90 14.90 -4.76
CA GLN A 184 -2.54 16.21 -4.59
C GLN A 184 -1.53 17.35 -4.46
N ARG A 185 -0.48 17.16 -3.67
CA ARG A 185 0.52 18.19 -3.39
C ARG A 185 1.33 18.58 -4.64
N PHE A 186 1.69 17.59 -5.43
CA PHE A 186 2.57 17.81 -6.58
C PHE A 186 1.81 17.98 -7.90
N ARG A 187 0.47 17.85 -7.91
CA ARG A 187 -0.37 17.89 -9.12
C ARG A 187 0.26 17.11 -10.27
N ILE A 188 0.69 15.88 -9.96
CA ILE A 188 1.50 15.09 -10.87
C ILE A 188 0.64 14.77 -12.10
N SER A 189 1.04 15.30 -13.25
CA SER A 189 0.33 15.11 -14.52
C SER A 189 0.56 13.72 -15.14
N VAL A 190 1.58 13.00 -14.66
CA VAL A 190 1.97 11.69 -15.21
C VAL A 190 2.19 10.70 -14.07
N ASN A 191 1.18 9.92 -13.77
CA ASN A 191 1.27 8.79 -12.85
C ASN A 191 1.18 7.50 -13.64
N GLN A 192 2.23 6.71 -13.60
CA GLN A 192 2.17 5.36 -14.12
C GLN A 192 1.40 4.47 -13.15
N TYR A 193 0.49 3.72 -13.69
CA TYR A 193 -0.39 2.82 -12.96
C TYR A 193 -0.40 1.44 -13.60
N ILE A 194 -0.46 0.44 -12.75
CA ILE A 194 -0.60 -0.94 -13.19
C ILE A 194 -1.41 -1.73 -12.18
N MET A 195 -2.31 -2.56 -12.66
CA MET A 195 -3.03 -3.55 -11.89
C MET A 195 -2.58 -4.95 -12.31
N LEU A 196 -2.29 -5.78 -11.31
CA LEU A 196 -1.66 -7.09 -11.49
C LEU A 196 -2.48 -8.14 -10.78
N LYS A 197 -2.62 -9.29 -11.43
CA LYS A 197 -3.33 -10.45 -10.91
C LYS A 197 -2.47 -11.69 -10.95
N GLN A 198 -2.60 -12.54 -9.94
CA GLN A 198 -1.94 -13.84 -9.95
C GLN A 198 -2.51 -14.72 -11.09
N LYS A 199 -1.64 -15.35 -11.89
CA LYS A 199 -2.07 -16.32 -12.90
C LYS A 199 -2.93 -17.39 -12.25
N ARG A 200 -4.11 -17.63 -12.82
CA ARG A 200 -4.88 -18.81 -12.44
C ARG A 200 -4.04 -20.03 -12.82
N GLY A 201 -3.65 -20.81 -11.83
CA GLY A 201 -2.99 -22.09 -12.10
C GLY A 201 -3.85 -22.88 -13.09
N LYS A 202 -3.25 -23.40 -14.15
CA LYS A 202 -3.91 -24.44 -14.96
C LYS A 202 -4.21 -25.59 -14.00
N LYS A 203 -5.51 -25.88 -13.80
CA LYS A 203 -5.93 -27.11 -13.15
C LYS A 203 -5.52 -28.30 -14.00
#